data_216fdc9c1892ab225e2d44a5478c3f20
#
_entry.id   216fdc9c1892ab225e2d44a5478c3f20
#
_cell.length_a   1.000
_cell.length_b   1.000
_cell.length_c   1.000
_cell.angle_alpha   90.00
_cell.angle_beta   90.00
_cell.angle_gamma   90.00
#
_symmetry.space_group_name_H-M   'P 1'
#
loop_
_entity.id
_entity.type
_entity.pdbx_description
1 polymer ?
#
loop_
_entity_poly.entity_id
_entity_poly.type
_entity_poly.pdbx_seq_one_letter_code
_entity_poly.pdbx_strand_id
1 'polypeptide(L)'
;MANDEVRLRRRHSFNEDADNYQAARPDYPEWVYEVLTNRCGLRAGVRVLEIGPGTGQVTCGLAAAGASVVAVELGAALASRLRLETAGQDVTVVEGDFATVALPGEPFELAVCGTAFHWLDPTVAVPRLAALVRPGGWLAVWWTVFGDPERWAPWRTALDALYEQYLPVERRDAYVPAPLQIDARTTELTAGGWFGPVQAELIPWRHRLTPDAARRLWATFSNIRELPADRREPFLDGVAAVVSRQPGAVVVDNYITALYTAQRLGTQP
;
A
#
# COMPACT_ATOMS: atom_id res chain seq x y z
N MET A 1 2.25 4.30 -23.11
CA MET A 1 1.00 3.65 -23.61
C MET A 1 0.88 2.20 -23.15
N ALA A 2 1.70 1.22 -23.61
CA ALA A 2 1.56 -0.18 -23.12
C ALA A 2 1.73 -0.36 -21.61
N ASN A 3 2.65 0.37 -21.00
CA ASN A 3 2.91 0.31 -19.55
C ASN A 3 1.77 0.92 -18.71
N ASP A 4 1.07 1.92 -19.25
CA ASP A 4 -0.08 2.55 -18.59
C ASP A 4 -1.33 1.68 -18.62
N GLU A 5 -1.56 0.97 -19.73
CA GLU A 5 -2.67 0.02 -19.81
C GLU A 5 -2.50 -1.16 -18.87
N VAL A 6 -1.27 -1.68 -18.71
CA VAL A 6 -0.95 -2.72 -17.73
C VAL A 6 -1.17 -2.20 -16.32
N ARG A 7 -0.71 -0.99 -16.01
CA ARG A 7 -0.89 -0.36 -14.70
C ARG A 7 -2.37 -0.17 -14.36
N LEU A 8 -3.17 0.34 -15.30
CA LEU A 8 -4.61 0.52 -15.11
C LEU A 8 -5.34 -0.81 -14.89
N ARG A 9 -5.04 -1.84 -15.69
CA ARG A 9 -5.62 -3.17 -15.53
C ARG A 9 -5.30 -3.76 -14.14
N ARG A 10 -4.07 -3.63 -13.67
CA ARG A 10 -3.66 -4.07 -12.32
C ARG A 10 -4.40 -3.32 -11.21
N ARG A 11 -4.58 -1.99 -11.34
CA ARG A 11 -5.39 -1.21 -10.40
C ARG A 11 -6.82 -1.75 -10.28
N HIS A 12 -7.44 -2.09 -11.41
CA HIS A 12 -8.81 -2.60 -11.42
C HIS A 12 -8.94 -4.03 -10.90
N SER A 13 -7.89 -4.86 -11.02
CA SER A 13 -7.96 -6.26 -10.58
C SER A 13 -8.21 -6.41 -9.06
N PHE A 14 -7.79 -5.48 -8.23
CA PHE A 14 -8.04 -5.52 -6.78
C PHE A 14 -9.53 -5.44 -6.43
N ASN A 15 -10.35 -4.88 -7.31
CA ASN A 15 -11.80 -4.77 -7.14
C ASN A 15 -12.56 -6.11 -7.26
N GLU A 16 -11.91 -7.17 -7.79
CA GLU A 16 -12.56 -8.45 -8.07
C GLU A 16 -12.75 -9.34 -6.85
N ASP A 17 -11.96 -9.14 -5.77
CA ASP A 17 -11.99 -9.98 -4.57
C ASP A 17 -11.66 -9.15 -3.32
N ALA A 18 -12.53 -8.22 -2.99
CA ALA A 18 -12.37 -7.30 -1.86
C ALA A 18 -12.37 -8.04 -0.51
N ASP A 19 -13.14 -9.11 -0.38
CA ASP A 19 -13.25 -9.89 0.86
C ASP A 19 -11.94 -10.63 1.18
N ASN A 20 -11.35 -11.29 0.17
CA ASN A 20 -10.04 -11.94 0.37
C ASN A 20 -8.95 -10.89 0.60
N TYR A 21 -9.00 -9.74 -0.08
CA TYR A 21 -8.04 -8.66 0.13
C TYR A 21 -8.06 -8.19 1.58
N GLN A 22 -9.24 -7.93 2.14
CA GLN A 22 -9.41 -7.53 3.54
C GLN A 22 -8.89 -8.59 4.52
N ALA A 23 -9.22 -9.86 4.30
CA ALA A 23 -8.85 -10.94 5.21
C ALA A 23 -7.37 -11.34 5.13
N ALA A 24 -6.70 -11.09 4.00
CA ALA A 24 -5.37 -11.61 3.73
C ALA A 24 -4.23 -10.61 3.93
N ARG A 25 -4.51 -9.31 3.74
CA ARG A 25 -3.47 -8.28 3.92
C ARG A 25 -3.27 -8.01 5.41
N PRO A 26 -2.03 -8.11 5.91
CA PRO A 26 -1.75 -7.75 7.30
C PRO A 26 -1.96 -6.25 7.51
N ASP A 27 -2.38 -5.91 8.73
CA ASP A 27 -2.42 -4.51 9.17
C ASP A 27 -1.01 -3.91 9.18
N TYR A 28 -0.95 -2.60 9.10
CA TYR A 28 0.32 -1.89 9.21
C TYR A 28 0.79 -1.86 10.66
N PRO A 29 2.11 -1.97 10.89
CA PRO A 29 2.68 -1.88 12.23
C PRO A 29 2.31 -0.58 12.94
N GLU A 30 2.11 -0.66 14.26
CA GLU A 30 1.70 0.48 15.10
C GLU A 30 2.63 1.68 14.98
N TRP A 31 3.94 1.46 14.82
CA TRP A 31 4.90 2.53 14.66
C TRP A 31 4.61 3.47 13.47
N VAL A 32 3.91 3.00 12.43
CA VAL A 32 3.46 3.87 11.33
C VAL A 32 2.55 4.96 11.87
N TYR A 33 1.58 4.59 12.69
CA TYR A 33 0.65 5.55 13.32
C TYR A 33 1.34 6.41 14.37
N GLU A 34 2.36 5.90 15.06
CA GLU A 34 3.21 6.69 15.96
C GLU A 34 3.95 7.80 15.19
N VAL A 35 4.52 7.49 14.01
CA VAL A 35 5.14 8.51 13.15
C VAL A 35 4.10 9.52 12.65
N LEU A 36 2.93 9.05 12.19
CA LEU A 36 1.86 9.95 11.77
C LEU A 36 1.42 10.89 12.90
N THR A 37 1.36 10.41 14.14
CA THR A 37 0.99 11.19 15.32
C THR A 37 2.09 12.17 15.69
N ASN A 38 3.31 11.68 15.91
CA ASN A 38 4.39 12.47 16.49
C ASN A 38 5.01 13.47 15.50
N ARG A 39 5.02 13.13 14.20
CA ARG A 39 5.63 13.95 13.15
C ARG A 39 4.60 14.68 12.30
N CYS A 40 3.59 13.95 11.82
CA CYS A 40 2.65 14.47 10.84
C CYS A 40 1.41 15.10 11.47
N GLY A 41 1.30 15.08 12.79
CA GLY A 41 0.24 15.75 13.54
C GLY A 41 -1.11 15.05 13.51
N LEU A 42 -1.14 13.73 13.26
CA LEU A 42 -2.36 12.92 13.36
C LEU A 42 -2.90 12.99 14.80
N ARG A 43 -4.14 13.41 14.96
CA ARG A 43 -4.88 13.51 16.22
C ARG A 43 -6.38 13.68 15.96
N ALA A 44 -7.18 13.66 17.00
CA ALA A 44 -8.61 13.92 16.87
C ALA A 44 -8.89 15.28 16.21
N GLY A 45 -9.85 15.28 15.29
CA GLY A 45 -10.30 16.44 14.52
C GLY A 45 -9.40 16.86 13.36
N VAL A 46 -8.26 16.21 13.12
CA VAL A 46 -7.42 16.48 11.94
C VAL A 46 -8.11 15.94 10.68
N ARG A 47 -8.13 16.75 9.62
CA ARG A 47 -8.62 16.33 8.31
C ARG A 47 -7.54 15.59 7.54
N VAL A 48 -7.81 14.35 7.21
CA VAL A 48 -6.90 13.46 6.49
C VAL A 48 -7.46 13.11 5.12
N LEU A 49 -6.64 13.23 4.08
CA LEU A 49 -6.90 12.68 2.76
C LEU A 49 -6.18 11.35 2.63
N GLU A 50 -6.91 10.29 2.39
CA GLU A 50 -6.34 8.97 2.09
C GLU A 50 -6.54 8.62 0.62
N ILE A 51 -5.45 8.20 -0.06
CA ILE A 51 -5.47 7.78 -1.46
C ILE A 51 -5.27 6.28 -1.55
N GLY A 52 -6.21 5.58 -2.18
CA GLY A 52 -6.19 4.13 -2.36
C GLY A 52 -6.35 3.38 -1.03
N PRO A 53 -7.41 3.66 -0.25
CA PRO A 53 -7.68 3.01 1.04
C PRO A 53 -7.89 1.51 0.92
N GLY A 54 -8.25 1.02 -0.27
CA GLY A 54 -8.65 -0.36 -0.46
C GLY A 54 -9.87 -0.71 0.38
N THR A 55 -9.72 -1.69 1.23
CA THR A 55 -10.77 -2.13 2.16
C THR A 55 -10.68 -1.50 3.55
N GLY A 56 -9.75 -0.55 3.79
CA GLY A 56 -9.73 0.26 5.00
C GLY A 56 -8.63 -0.05 6.02
N GLN A 57 -7.58 -0.79 5.65
CA GLN A 57 -6.48 -1.13 6.56
C GLN A 57 -5.83 0.10 7.22
N VAL A 58 -5.76 1.23 6.50
CA VAL A 58 -5.26 2.49 7.05
C VAL A 58 -6.39 3.34 7.60
N THR A 59 -7.50 3.42 6.87
CA THR A 59 -8.66 4.26 7.22
C THR A 59 -9.16 3.99 8.63
N CYS A 60 -9.28 2.71 9.02
CA CYS A 60 -9.74 2.33 10.35
C CYS A 60 -8.80 2.84 11.46
N GLY A 61 -7.48 2.79 11.25
CA GLY A 61 -6.51 3.32 12.21
C GLY A 61 -6.56 4.85 12.31
N LEU A 62 -6.73 5.54 11.18
CA LEU A 62 -6.90 7.01 11.16
C LEU A 62 -8.17 7.44 11.88
N ALA A 63 -9.28 6.76 11.61
CA ALA A 63 -10.56 7.03 12.26
C ALA A 63 -10.52 6.71 13.77
N ALA A 64 -9.84 5.63 14.17
CA ALA A 64 -9.61 5.30 15.58
C ALA A 64 -8.78 6.36 16.31
N ALA A 65 -7.87 7.06 15.61
CA ALA A 65 -7.18 8.23 16.14
C ALA A 65 -8.06 9.50 16.22
N GLY A 66 -9.33 9.41 15.80
CA GLY A 66 -10.31 10.50 15.82
C GLY A 66 -10.16 11.49 14.66
N ALA A 67 -9.46 11.13 13.59
CA ALA A 67 -9.34 11.96 12.40
C ALA A 67 -10.65 11.98 11.59
N SER A 68 -10.90 13.10 10.89
CA SER A 68 -11.92 13.21 9.84
C SER A 68 -11.28 12.80 8.51
N VAL A 69 -11.68 11.67 7.96
CA VAL A 69 -11.02 11.07 6.80
C VAL A 69 -11.83 11.24 5.52
N VAL A 70 -11.21 11.75 4.47
CA VAL A 70 -11.72 11.66 3.09
C VAL A 70 -10.89 10.62 2.35
N ALA A 71 -11.49 9.49 2.04
CA ALA A 71 -10.84 8.32 1.46
C ALA A 71 -11.23 8.18 -0.02
N VAL A 72 -10.25 8.30 -0.94
CA VAL A 72 -10.46 8.23 -2.39
C VAL A 72 -10.12 6.84 -2.90
N GLU A 73 -11.12 6.10 -3.35
CA GLU A 73 -10.97 4.73 -3.87
C GLU A 73 -11.48 4.63 -5.32
N LEU A 74 -10.65 4.04 -6.18
CA LEU A 74 -11.00 3.83 -7.58
C LEU A 74 -12.01 2.69 -7.79
N GLY A 75 -11.84 1.61 -7.01
CA GLY A 75 -12.59 0.37 -7.15
C GLY A 75 -13.95 0.44 -6.44
N ALA A 76 -15.05 0.32 -7.17
CA ALA A 76 -16.41 0.40 -6.61
C ALA A 76 -16.68 -0.66 -5.52
N ALA A 77 -16.20 -1.92 -5.69
CA ALA A 77 -16.37 -2.97 -4.69
C ALA A 77 -15.53 -2.70 -3.44
N LEU A 78 -14.28 -2.23 -3.60
CA LEU A 78 -13.43 -1.80 -2.48
C LEU A 78 -14.05 -0.61 -1.74
N ALA A 79 -14.53 0.41 -2.46
CA ALA A 79 -15.20 1.57 -1.87
C ALA A 79 -16.48 1.16 -1.12
N SER A 80 -17.24 0.22 -1.65
CA SER A 80 -18.45 -0.31 -0.98
C SER A 80 -18.10 -1.07 0.29
N ARG A 81 -17.03 -1.88 0.26
CA ARG A 81 -16.53 -2.58 1.45
C ARG A 81 -16.03 -1.59 2.49
N LEU A 82 -15.24 -0.59 2.08
CA LEU A 82 -14.75 0.46 2.97
C LEU A 82 -15.88 1.18 3.70
N ARG A 83 -16.97 1.54 3.00
CA ARG A 83 -18.15 2.17 3.63
C ARG A 83 -18.78 1.31 4.72
N LEU A 84 -18.75 -0.02 4.56
CA LEU A 84 -19.25 -0.94 5.58
C LEU A 84 -18.31 -0.99 6.79
N GLU A 85 -17.00 -1.08 6.56
CA GLU A 85 -15.99 -1.17 7.63
C GLU A 85 -15.90 0.12 8.46
N THR A 86 -16.20 1.27 7.85
CA THR A 86 -16.11 2.58 8.50
C THR A 86 -17.47 3.15 8.88
N ALA A 87 -18.53 2.33 8.87
CA ALA A 87 -19.89 2.77 9.22
C ALA A 87 -19.94 3.37 10.64
N GLY A 88 -20.49 4.58 10.75
CA GLY A 88 -20.56 5.30 12.03
C GLY A 88 -19.30 6.04 12.46
N GLN A 89 -18.24 6.00 11.65
CA GLN A 89 -17.01 6.78 11.86
C GLN A 89 -17.03 8.05 11.01
N ASP A 90 -16.17 9.03 11.33
CA ASP A 90 -16.02 10.26 10.55
C ASP A 90 -15.16 10.02 9.30
N VAL A 91 -15.72 9.22 8.38
CA VAL A 91 -15.09 8.83 7.11
C VAL A 91 -16.02 9.08 5.94
N THR A 92 -15.54 9.89 4.99
CA THR A 92 -16.21 10.11 3.70
C THR A 92 -15.49 9.34 2.60
N VAL A 93 -16.16 8.34 2.02
CA VAL A 93 -15.61 7.54 0.91
C VAL A 93 -16.01 8.14 -0.42
N VAL A 94 -15.03 8.64 -1.17
CA VAL A 94 -15.18 9.19 -2.52
C VAL A 94 -14.71 8.15 -3.53
N GLU A 95 -15.64 7.69 -4.37
CA GLU A 95 -15.32 6.76 -5.46
C GLU A 95 -14.86 7.54 -6.69
N GLY A 96 -13.68 7.20 -7.21
CA GLY A 96 -13.15 7.81 -8.42
C GLY A 96 -11.64 7.79 -8.53
N ASP A 97 -11.14 8.24 -9.69
CA ASP A 97 -9.70 8.39 -9.90
C ASP A 97 -9.20 9.64 -9.16
N PHE A 98 -8.21 9.43 -8.28
CA PHE A 98 -7.59 10.54 -7.55
C PHE A 98 -7.08 11.65 -8.48
N ALA A 99 -6.65 11.35 -9.70
CA ALA A 99 -6.16 12.36 -10.64
C ALA A 99 -7.23 13.39 -11.03
N THR A 100 -8.51 13.00 -11.03
CA THR A 100 -9.60 13.82 -11.63
C THR A 100 -10.80 14.07 -10.72
N VAL A 101 -11.01 13.22 -9.71
CA VAL A 101 -12.21 13.29 -8.85
C VAL A 101 -12.26 14.62 -8.08
N ALA A 102 -13.44 15.21 -8.01
CA ALA A 102 -13.68 16.38 -7.17
C ALA A 102 -13.66 15.96 -5.69
N LEU A 103 -12.93 16.71 -4.87
CA LEU A 103 -12.83 16.47 -3.43
C LEU A 103 -13.51 17.59 -2.66
N PRO A 104 -14.21 17.29 -1.57
CA PRO A 104 -14.94 18.27 -0.79
C PRO A 104 -14.04 19.12 0.10
N GLY A 105 -14.35 20.37 0.19
CA GLY A 105 -14.11 21.22 1.33
C GLY A 105 -12.73 21.84 1.47
N GLU A 106 -12.39 22.06 2.73
CA GLU A 106 -11.20 22.76 3.19
C GLU A 106 -9.93 21.92 2.94
N PRO A 107 -8.75 22.56 2.87
CA PRO A 107 -7.48 21.84 2.73
C PRO A 107 -7.24 20.82 3.84
N PHE A 108 -6.50 19.78 3.50
CA PHE A 108 -6.14 18.71 4.44
C PHE A 108 -4.88 19.06 5.23
N GLU A 109 -4.81 18.64 6.49
CA GLU A 109 -3.59 18.71 7.29
C GLU A 109 -2.61 17.60 6.97
N LEU A 110 -3.12 16.45 6.57
CA LEU A 110 -2.33 15.26 6.28
C LEU A 110 -2.91 14.56 5.06
N ALA A 111 -2.05 14.19 4.12
CA ALA A 111 -2.38 13.23 3.06
C ALA A 111 -1.59 11.93 3.28
N VAL A 112 -2.26 10.80 3.12
CA VAL A 112 -1.65 9.47 3.30
C VAL A 112 -1.91 8.58 2.10
N CYS A 113 -0.95 7.67 1.82
CA CYS A 113 -1.10 6.66 0.79
C CYS A 113 -0.35 5.38 1.18
N GLY A 114 -1.08 4.38 1.64
CA GLY A 114 -0.52 3.08 2.04
C GLY A 114 -0.55 2.07 0.88
N THR A 115 0.61 1.65 0.39
CA THR A 115 0.79 0.63 -0.68
C THR A 115 0.00 0.92 -1.97
N ALA A 116 -0.29 2.20 -2.25
CA ALA A 116 -1.06 2.58 -3.44
C ALA A 116 -0.37 3.63 -4.33
N PHE A 117 0.60 4.40 -3.82
CA PHE A 117 1.21 5.52 -4.54
C PHE A 117 1.87 5.13 -5.87
N HIS A 118 2.43 3.92 -5.98
CA HIS A 118 3.03 3.41 -7.23
C HIS A 118 2.02 3.19 -8.38
N TRP A 119 0.73 3.28 -8.09
CA TRP A 119 -0.32 3.27 -9.10
C TRP A 119 -0.64 4.65 -9.67
N LEU A 120 -0.15 5.71 -9.04
CA LEU A 120 -0.35 7.08 -9.48
C LEU A 120 0.75 7.51 -10.47
N ASP A 121 0.44 8.50 -11.29
CA ASP A 121 1.45 9.26 -12.01
C ASP A 121 1.97 10.37 -11.09
N PRO A 122 3.23 10.31 -10.63
CA PRO A 122 3.74 11.30 -9.68
C PRO A 122 3.76 12.73 -10.25
N THR A 123 3.85 12.88 -11.58
CA THR A 123 3.82 14.20 -12.24
C THR A 123 2.45 14.87 -12.14
N VAL A 124 1.40 14.09 -11.90
CA VAL A 124 0.03 14.55 -11.66
C VAL A 124 -0.29 14.55 -10.16
N ALA A 125 0.07 13.47 -9.48
CA ALA A 125 -0.31 13.24 -8.09
C ALA A 125 0.36 14.22 -7.12
N VAL A 126 1.67 14.48 -7.28
CA VAL A 126 2.43 15.34 -6.36
C VAL A 126 1.93 16.80 -6.40
N PRO A 127 1.78 17.46 -7.57
CA PRO A 127 1.18 18.80 -7.63
C PRO A 127 -0.24 18.84 -7.08
N ARG A 128 -1.06 17.82 -7.37
CA ARG A 128 -2.43 17.75 -6.85
C ARG A 128 -2.47 17.61 -5.33
N LEU A 129 -1.63 16.76 -4.75
CA LEU A 129 -1.47 16.66 -3.30
C LEU A 129 -1.05 18.01 -2.69
N ALA A 130 -0.11 18.70 -3.33
CA ALA A 130 0.34 20.01 -2.89
C ALA A 130 -0.77 21.07 -2.92
N ALA A 131 -1.72 20.98 -3.86
CA ALA A 131 -2.87 21.86 -3.91
C ALA A 131 -3.94 21.53 -2.84
N LEU A 132 -4.03 20.28 -2.43
CA LEU A 132 -5.03 19.80 -1.47
C LEU A 132 -4.55 19.86 -0.01
N VAL A 133 -3.25 19.70 0.23
CA VAL A 133 -2.65 19.77 1.57
C VAL A 133 -2.30 21.22 1.88
N ARG A 134 -2.71 21.73 3.04
CA ARG A 134 -2.38 23.09 3.47
C ARG A 134 -0.87 23.29 3.62
N PRO A 135 -0.36 24.52 3.47
CA PRO A 135 1.02 24.84 3.85
C PRO A 135 1.32 24.42 5.30
N GLY A 136 2.46 23.76 5.51
CA GLY A 136 2.83 23.16 6.80
C GLY A 136 2.14 21.85 7.14
N GLY A 137 1.21 21.38 6.31
CA GLY A 137 0.65 20.04 6.40
C GLY A 137 1.64 18.97 5.92
N TRP A 138 1.24 17.72 5.92
CA TRP A 138 2.13 16.59 5.66
C TRP A 138 1.63 15.67 4.57
N LEU A 139 2.57 15.06 3.87
CA LEU A 139 2.39 13.89 3.02
C LEU A 139 3.11 12.71 3.65
N ALA A 140 2.44 11.56 3.77
CA ALA A 140 3.02 10.31 4.22
C ALA A 140 2.68 9.19 3.22
N VAL A 141 3.70 8.54 2.69
CA VAL A 141 3.55 7.45 1.71
C VAL A 141 4.34 6.25 2.19
N TRP A 142 3.72 5.07 2.19
CA TRP A 142 4.43 3.87 2.64
C TRP A 142 4.01 2.61 1.88
N TRP A 143 4.86 1.58 2.00
CA TRP A 143 4.63 0.25 1.45
C TRP A 143 5.09 -0.82 2.42
N THR A 144 4.40 -1.96 2.41
CA THR A 144 4.94 -3.20 2.94
C THR A 144 5.65 -3.95 1.81
N VAL A 145 6.93 -4.20 2.00
CA VAL A 145 7.73 -5.10 1.17
C VAL A 145 7.63 -6.50 1.76
N PHE A 146 7.01 -7.41 1.02
CA PHE A 146 6.80 -8.79 1.42
C PHE A 146 8.04 -9.62 1.09
N GLY A 147 8.87 -9.85 2.09
CA GLY A 147 10.20 -10.42 1.97
C GLY A 147 11.29 -9.37 2.13
N ASP A 148 12.11 -9.54 3.16
CA ASP A 148 13.27 -8.70 3.42
C ASP A 148 14.46 -9.26 2.61
N PRO A 149 15.00 -8.52 1.63
CA PRO A 149 16.10 -9.01 0.81
C PRO A 149 17.39 -9.25 1.60
N GLU A 150 17.57 -8.57 2.75
CA GLU A 150 18.75 -8.74 3.62
C GLU A 150 18.57 -9.88 4.63
N ARG A 151 17.32 -10.25 4.93
CA ARG A 151 16.94 -11.29 5.88
C ARG A 151 15.98 -12.28 5.25
N TRP A 152 16.41 -12.85 4.12
CA TRP A 152 15.60 -13.81 3.36
C TRP A 152 15.23 -15.02 4.22
N ALA A 153 13.94 -15.27 4.37
CA ALA A 153 13.47 -16.39 5.16
C ALA A 153 13.73 -17.70 4.41
N PRO A 154 14.36 -18.74 5.03
CA PRO A 154 14.80 -19.96 4.33
C PRO A 154 13.66 -20.70 3.58
N TRP A 155 12.45 -20.66 4.10
CA TRP A 155 11.29 -21.30 3.48
C TRP A 155 10.92 -20.68 2.11
N ARG A 156 11.30 -19.41 1.87
CA ARG A 156 11.03 -18.71 0.61
C ARG A 156 11.82 -19.28 -0.56
N THR A 157 12.96 -19.91 -0.32
CA THR A 157 13.73 -20.60 -1.38
C THR A 157 12.89 -21.69 -2.07
N ALA A 158 11.98 -22.34 -1.32
CA ALA A 158 11.07 -23.31 -1.93
C ALA A 158 9.98 -22.64 -2.83
N LEU A 159 9.71 -21.33 -2.65
CA LEU A 159 8.81 -20.58 -3.53
C LEU A 159 9.50 -20.24 -4.85
N ASP A 160 10.82 -20.11 -4.90
CA ASP A 160 11.53 -19.75 -6.12
C ASP A 160 11.24 -20.78 -7.24
N ALA A 161 11.20 -22.06 -6.90
CA ALA A 161 10.82 -23.12 -7.84
C ALA A 161 9.38 -22.98 -8.36
N LEU A 162 8.44 -22.52 -7.53
CA LEU A 162 7.06 -22.25 -7.96
C LEU A 162 7.01 -21.02 -8.90
N TYR A 163 7.76 -19.96 -8.57
CA TYR A 163 7.85 -18.80 -9.44
C TYR A 163 8.46 -19.16 -10.79
N GLU A 164 9.52 -19.97 -10.82
CA GLU A 164 10.12 -20.46 -12.07
C GLU A 164 9.15 -21.30 -12.90
N GLN A 165 8.35 -22.14 -12.25
CA GLN A 165 7.41 -23.02 -12.94
C GLN A 165 6.20 -22.27 -13.50
N TYR A 166 5.65 -21.31 -12.79
CA TYR A 166 4.34 -20.71 -13.09
C TYR A 166 4.40 -19.28 -13.62
N LEU A 167 5.44 -18.51 -13.31
CA LEU A 167 5.60 -17.14 -13.79
C LEU A 167 6.76 -17.08 -14.80
N PRO A 168 6.62 -16.27 -15.87
CA PRO A 168 7.76 -16.00 -16.75
C PRO A 168 8.86 -15.33 -15.95
N VAL A 169 10.06 -15.90 -16.03
CA VAL A 169 11.22 -15.38 -15.30
C VAL A 169 11.72 -14.13 -16.01
N GLU A 170 11.35 -12.96 -15.53
CA GLU A 170 12.23 -11.80 -15.66
C GLU A 170 13.35 -12.01 -14.63
N ARG A 171 14.60 -12.09 -15.12
CA ARG A 171 15.78 -12.33 -14.28
C ARG A 171 15.79 -11.37 -13.10
N ARG A 172 15.79 -11.93 -11.90
CA ARG A 172 16.02 -11.22 -10.64
C ARG A 172 17.50 -11.03 -10.41
N ASP A 173 18.16 -10.23 -11.24
CA ASP A 173 19.48 -9.69 -10.87
C ASP A 173 19.24 -8.71 -9.72
N ALA A 174 19.97 -8.87 -8.62
CA ALA A 174 20.05 -8.01 -7.41
C ALA A 174 19.07 -6.79 -7.35
N TYR A 175 17.77 -7.05 -7.56
CA TYR A 175 16.76 -6.00 -7.64
C TYR A 175 16.40 -5.52 -6.23
N VAL A 176 16.75 -4.28 -5.93
CA VAL A 176 16.25 -3.61 -4.73
C VAL A 176 14.77 -3.22 -4.99
N PRO A 177 13.82 -3.72 -4.19
CA PRO A 177 12.42 -3.35 -4.34
C PRO A 177 12.22 -1.84 -4.39
N ALA A 178 11.40 -1.35 -5.30
CA ALA A 178 11.20 0.09 -5.50
C ALA A 178 10.86 0.86 -4.21
N PRO A 179 10.08 0.32 -3.26
CA PRO A 179 9.86 0.99 -1.97
C PRO A 179 11.11 1.18 -1.11
N LEU A 180 12.18 0.41 -1.33
CA LEU A 180 13.43 0.51 -0.57
C LEU A 180 14.47 1.42 -1.25
N GLN A 181 14.17 1.96 -2.43
CA GLN A 181 15.05 2.88 -3.18
C GLN A 181 14.83 4.32 -2.68
N ILE A 182 15.47 4.69 -1.57
CA ILE A 182 15.26 5.96 -0.86
C ILE A 182 15.43 7.16 -1.79
N ASP A 183 16.51 7.21 -2.57
CA ASP A 183 16.80 8.34 -3.45
C ASP A 183 15.74 8.52 -4.54
N ALA A 184 15.27 7.41 -5.12
CA ALA A 184 14.22 7.44 -6.13
C ALA A 184 12.89 7.93 -5.54
N ARG A 185 12.50 7.44 -4.35
CA ARG A 185 11.28 7.89 -3.64
C ARG A 185 11.39 9.34 -3.22
N THR A 186 12.55 9.76 -2.72
CA THR A 186 12.81 11.17 -2.35
C THR A 186 12.66 12.07 -3.57
N THR A 187 13.30 11.74 -4.68
CA THR A 187 13.22 12.51 -5.93
C THR A 187 11.77 12.62 -6.41
N GLU A 188 11.01 11.53 -6.38
CA GLU A 188 9.61 11.49 -6.79
C GLU A 188 8.72 12.41 -5.93
N LEU A 189 8.85 12.33 -4.60
CA LEU A 189 8.02 13.10 -3.67
C LEU A 189 8.38 14.58 -3.60
N THR A 190 9.63 14.95 -3.89
CA THR A 190 10.08 16.35 -3.89
C THR A 190 10.02 17.00 -5.27
N ALA A 191 9.60 16.27 -6.29
CA ALA A 191 9.47 16.80 -7.64
C ALA A 191 8.59 18.07 -7.67
N GLY A 192 9.08 19.12 -8.32
CA GLY A 192 8.40 20.41 -8.39
C GLY A 192 8.55 21.30 -7.16
N GLY A 193 9.30 20.88 -6.11
CA GLY A 193 9.60 21.70 -4.94
C GLY A 193 8.41 22.02 -4.03
N TRP A 194 7.33 21.24 -4.14
CA TRP A 194 6.13 21.45 -3.33
C TRP A 194 6.27 20.95 -1.90
N PHE A 195 7.02 19.87 -1.70
CA PHE A 195 7.28 19.26 -0.42
C PHE A 195 8.75 19.42 -0.04
N GLY A 196 9.01 19.57 1.24
CA GLY A 196 10.35 19.73 1.81
C GLY A 196 11.15 18.43 1.85
N PRO A 197 12.26 18.41 2.58
CA PRO A 197 13.09 17.21 2.72
C PRO A 197 12.27 16.00 3.16
N VAL A 198 12.47 14.88 2.47
CA VAL A 198 11.82 13.62 2.81
C VAL A 198 12.56 12.97 3.97
N GLN A 199 11.81 12.49 4.95
CA GLN A 199 12.30 11.60 6.01
C GLN A 199 11.83 10.18 5.67
N ALA A 200 12.76 9.22 5.69
CA ALA A 200 12.50 7.83 5.34
C ALA A 200 12.78 6.91 6.53
N GLU A 201 11.83 6.07 6.88
CA GLU A 201 11.97 4.98 7.85
C GLU A 201 11.73 3.65 7.16
N LEU A 202 12.74 2.77 7.19
CA LEU A 202 12.66 1.41 6.68
C LEU A 202 12.75 0.46 7.87
N ILE A 203 11.60 0.04 8.39
CA ILE A 203 11.55 -0.75 9.63
C ILE A 203 11.13 -2.18 9.32
N PRO A 204 12.01 -3.15 9.64
CA PRO A 204 11.70 -4.56 9.48
C PRO A 204 10.80 -5.09 10.61
N TRP A 205 9.94 -6.02 10.24
CA TRP A 205 9.06 -6.71 11.17
C TRP A 205 8.80 -8.15 10.73
N ARG A 206 8.15 -8.94 11.56
CA ARG A 206 7.89 -10.35 11.30
C ARG A 206 6.40 -10.62 11.25
N HIS A 207 6.00 -11.48 10.32
CA HIS A 207 4.62 -11.92 10.18
C HIS A 207 4.55 -13.46 10.16
N ARG A 208 3.56 -14.02 10.87
CA ARG A 208 3.33 -15.47 10.89
C ARG A 208 2.30 -15.83 9.84
N LEU A 209 2.59 -16.87 9.07
CA LEU A 209 1.69 -17.36 8.03
C LEU A 209 1.42 -18.84 8.23
N THR A 210 0.13 -19.20 8.30
CA THR A 210 -0.36 -20.55 8.11
C THR A 210 -0.44 -20.87 6.61
N PRO A 211 -0.62 -22.13 6.17
CA PRO A 211 -0.79 -22.46 4.76
C PRO A 211 -1.92 -21.69 4.09
N ASP A 212 -3.06 -21.59 4.74
CA ASP A 212 -4.21 -20.86 4.23
C ASP A 212 -3.97 -19.34 4.18
N ALA A 213 -3.37 -18.74 5.21
CA ALA A 213 -3.00 -17.33 5.21
C ALA A 213 -1.98 -16.99 4.11
N ALA A 214 -1.00 -17.86 3.88
CA ALA A 214 -0.04 -17.70 2.80
C ALA A 214 -0.73 -17.76 1.42
N ARG A 215 -1.57 -18.78 1.19
CA ARG A 215 -2.35 -18.90 -0.05
C ARG A 215 -3.18 -17.65 -0.33
N ARG A 216 -3.92 -17.17 0.67
CA ARG A 216 -4.75 -15.95 0.55
C ARG A 216 -3.91 -14.71 0.28
N LEU A 217 -2.79 -14.54 1.00
CA LEU A 217 -1.92 -13.38 0.80
C LEU A 217 -1.35 -13.34 -0.62
N TRP A 218 -0.83 -14.48 -1.12
CA TRP A 218 -0.31 -14.56 -2.49
C TRP A 218 -1.39 -14.31 -3.54
N ALA A 219 -2.64 -14.73 -3.30
CA ALA A 219 -3.77 -14.43 -4.17
C ALA A 219 -4.07 -12.92 -4.29
N THR A 220 -3.56 -12.08 -3.39
CA THR A 220 -3.72 -10.62 -3.47
C THR A 220 -2.65 -9.91 -4.30
N PHE A 221 -1.58 -10.60 -4.71
CA PHE A 221 -0.52 -9.96 -5.50
C PHE A 221 -0.93 -9.82 -6.96
N SER A 222 -0.73 -8.62 -7.53
CA SER A 222 -1.18 -8.31 -8.89
C SER A 222 -0.61 -9.24 -9.96
N ASN A 223 0.68 -9.60 -9.85
CA ASN A 223 1.34 -10.53 -10.78
C ASN A 223 0.78 -11.97 -10.69
N ILE A 224 0.27 -12.38 -9.53
CA ILE A 224 -0.38 -13.69 -9.36
C ILE A 224 -1.81 -13.64 -9.88
N ARG A 225 -2.52 -12.54 -9.66
CA ARG A 225 -3.88 -12.34 -10.18
C ARG A 225 -3.94 -12.34 -11.71
N GLU A 226 -2.90 -11.85 -12.37
CA GLU A 226 -2.79 -11.85 -13.83
C GLU A 226 -2.59 -13.25 -14.43
N LEU A 227 -2.25 -14.26 -13.63
CA LEU A 227 -2.14 -15.63 -14.14
C LEU A 227 -3.52 -16.18 -14.54
N PRO A 228 -3.61 -16.92 -15.65
CA PRO A 228 -4.78 -17.72 -15.95
C PRO A 228 -5.11 -18.68 -14.79
N ALA A 229 -6.39 -19.00 -14.61
CA ALA A 229 -6.85 -19.78 -13.47
C ALA A 229 -6.19 -21.17 -13.38
N ASP A 230 -5.94 -21.82 -14.51
CA ASP A 230 -5.26 -23.11 -14.63
C ASP A 230 -3.78 -23.09 -14.21
N ARG A 231 -3.17 -21.92 -14.11
CA ARG A 231 -1.81 -21.71 -13.58
C ARG A 231 -1.84 -21.09 -12.18
N ARG A 232 -2.77 -20.18 -11.91
CA ARG A 232 -2.91 -19.47 -10.66
C ARG A 232 -3.26 -20.41 -9.51
N GLU A 233 -4.28 -21.26 -9.67
CA GLU A 233 -4.71 -22.14 -8.59
C GLU A 233 -3.62 -23.16 -8.19
N PRO A 234 -2.96 -23.88 -9.12
CA PRO A 234 -1.84 -24.73 -8.75
C PRO A 234 -0.66 -23.99 -8.12
N PHE A 235 -0.37 -22.75 -8.54
CA PHE A 235 0.64 -21.93 -7.88
C PHE A 235 0.27 -21.64 -6.42
N LEU A 236 -0.96 -21.20 -6.16
CA LEU A 236 -1.44 -20.88 -4.80
C LEU A 236 -1.48 -22.10 -3.90
N ASP A 237 -1.90 -23.24 -4.43
CA ASP A 237 -1.86 -24.52 -3.71
C ASP A 237 -0.42 -24.96 -3.41
N GLY A 238 0.50 -24.69 -4.34
CA GLY A 238 1.94 -24.88 -4.13
C GLY A 238 2.49 -24.03 -2.99
N VAL A 239 2.09 -22.75 -2.89
CA VAL A 239 2.46 -21.87 -1.77
C VAL A 239 1.97 -22.44 -0.44
N ALA A 240 0.72 -22.87 -0.34
CA ALA A 240 0.16 -23.50 0.84
C ALA A 240 0.92 -24.80 1.20
N ALA A 241 1.24 -25.62 0.20
CA ALA A 241 1.99 -26.85 0.39
C ALA A 241 3.42 -26.61 0.90
N VAL A 242 4.11 -25.56 0.45
CA VAL A 242 5.43 -25.19 0.96
C VAL A 242 5.34 -24.86 2.46
N VAL A 243 4.35 -24.08 2.88
CA VAL A 243 4.15 -23.74 4.31
C VAL A 243 3.75 -24.96 5.12
N SER A 244 2.88 -25.83 4.59
CA SER A 244 2.44 -27.07 5.28
C SER A 244 3.58 -28.02 5.59
N ARG A 245 4.66 -28.01 4.81
CA ARG A 245 5.86 -28.85 5.02
C ARG A 245 6.81 -28.28 6.08
N GLN A 246 6.58 -27.07 6.56
CA GLN A 246 7.41 -26.47 7.60
C GLN A 246 6.99 -26.97 9.00
N PRO A 247 7.90 -26.96 9.98
CA PRO A 247 7.60 -27.38 11.34
C PRO A 247 6.35 -26.65 11.90
N GLY A 248 5.38 -27.43 12.37
CA GLY A 248 4.12 -26.91 12.90
C GLY A 248 3.19 -26.28 11.86
N ALA A 249 3.46 -26.50 10.55
CA ALA A 249 2.70 -25.90 9.44
C ALA A 249 2.54 -24.37 9.58
N VAL A 250 3.60 -23.69 10.02
CA VAL A 250 3.64 -22.22 10.16
C VAL A 250 5.02 -21.73 9.76
N VAL A 251 5.06 -20.61 9.06
CA VAL A 251 6.30 -19.87 8.79
C VAL A 251 6.29 -18.52 9.47
N VAL A 252 7.48 -18.02 9.78
CA VAL A 252 7.70 -16.61 10.11
C VAL A 252 8.38 -15.97 8.92
N ASP A 253 7.73 -14.94 8.38
CA ASP A 253 8.24 -14.20 7.25
C ASP A 253 8.77 -12.84 7.69
N ASN A 254 9.81 -12.35 7.03
CA ASN A 254 10.42 -11.06 7.30
C ASN A 254 9.90 -10.04 6.28
N TYR A 255 9.28 -8.97 6.78
CA TYR A 255 8.78 -7.85 5.97
C TYR A 255 9.49 -6.57 6.33
N ILE A 256 9.44 -5.59 5.45
CA ILE A 256 9.88 -4.22 5.73
C ILE A 256 8.72 -3.29 5.41
N THR A 257 8.39 -2.39 6.34
CA THR A 257 7.57 -1.24 5.98
C THR A 257 8.49 -0.05 5.72
N ALA A 258 8.40 0.51 4.53
CA ALA A 258 9.13 1.69 4.10
C ALA A 258 8.18 2.89 4.10
N LEU A 259 8.35 3.81 5.05
CA LEU A 259 7.55 5.02 5.22
C LEU A 259 8.38 6.26 4.85
N TYR A 260 7.79 7.10 4.03
CA TYR A 260 8.34 8.37 3.58
C TYR A 260 7.40 9.50 3.98
N THR A 261 7.92 10.51 4.68
CA THR A 261 7.14 11.68 5.08
C THR A 261 7.81 12.95 4.60
N ALA A 262 7.01 13.91 4.13
CA ALA A 262 7.48 15.21 3.71
C ALA A 262 6.46 16.30 4.08
N GLN A 263 6.94 17.46 4.55
CA GLN A 263 6.09 18.57 4.89
C GLN A 263 5.79 19.44 3.67
N ARG A 264 4.55 19.86 3.49
CA ARG A 264 4.14 20.81 2.46
C ARG A 264 4.77 22.17 2.75
N LEU A 265 5.61 22.64 1.84
CA LEU A 265 6.21 23.97 1.93
C LEU A 265 5.13 25.06 1.75
N GLY A 266 5.40 26.27 2.20
CA GLY A 266 4.60 27.44 1.89
C GLY A 266 4.51 27.70 0.37
N THR A 267 3.83 28.74 -0.05
CA THR A 267 3.83 29.16 -1.46
C THR A 267 5.27 29.28 -1.97
N GLN A 268 5.54 28.70 -3.14
CA GLN A 268 6.81 28.92 -3.83
C GLN A 268 7.04 30.44 -3.96
N PRO A 269 8.29 30.90 -3.77
CA PRO A 269 8.64 32.29 -4.00
C PRO A 269 8.38 32.71 -5.44
#